data_7f4ea87588027b725ee1f1976e557027
#
_entry.id   7f4ea87588027b725ee1f1976e557027
#
_cell.length_a   1.000
_cell.length_b   1.000
_cell.length_c   1.000
_cell.angle_alpha   90.00
_cell.angle_beta   90.00
_cell.angle_gamma   90.00
#
_symmetry.space_group_name_H-M   'P 1'
#
loop_
_entity.id
_entity.type
_entity.pdbx_description
1 polymer ?
#
loop_
_entity_poly.entity_id
_entity_poly.type
_entity_poly.pdbx_seq_one_letter_code
_entity_poly.pdbx_strand_id
1 'polypeptide(L)'
;MGFFVKQFQKQETDSLLERLATQELTDEARDALTHVLNERGISRGQLVELTHQSRKDYYLKTGATNQCDFCGKSLLPGPFLADGQKFCNMDCFHTSRLRQAAVDVTDAQALEHARSLKAAPCRKCTLPRKNPDIHKSHYISSMVFFVATSTESRFTCRSCANSNNLWAILYCTTLGWWSLKGIFVTPFQIAANVSEILRRPDSRNPSPELVDWARLTLAEASLKAAGAGKWGLRA
;
A
#
# COMPACT_ATOMS: atom_id res chain seq x y z
N MET A 1 -4.78 7.64 -19.89
CA MET A 1 -5.56 6.42 -19.52
C MET A 1 -6.03 5.64 -20.75
N GLY A 2 -6.73 6.21 -21.72
CA GLY A 2 -7.32 5.44 -22.84
C GLY A 2 -6.35 4.66 -23.74
N PHE A 3 -5.10 5.08 -23.91
CA PHE A 3 -4.12 4.37 -24.73
C PHE A 3 -3.69 3.04 -24.10
N PHE A 4 -3.31 3.07 -22.84
CA PHE A 4 -2.88 1.87 -22.09
C PHE A 4 -4.02 0.86 -21.93
N VAL A 5 -5.25 1.31 -21.66
CA VAL A 5 -6.42 0.43 -21.56
C VAL A 5 -6.63 -0.38 -22.83
N LYS A 6 -6.65 0.29 -24.00
CA LYS A 6 -6.79 -0.39 -25.31
C LYS A 6 -5.67 -1.40 -25.59
N GLN A 7 -4.45 -1.09 -25.16
CA GLN A 7 -3.30 -1.96 -25.32
C GLN A 7 -3.40 -3.20 -24.42
N PHE A 8 -3.81 -3.03 -23.16
CA PHE A 8 -3.92 -4.11 -22.19
C PHE A 8 -5.14 -5.00 -22.42
N GLN A 9 -6.24 -4.46 -22.94
CA GLN A 9 -7.43 -5.25 -23.29
C GLN A 9 -7.14 -6.38 -24.30
N LYS A 10 -6.11 -6.23 -25.14
CA LYS A 10 -5.71 -7.24 -26.13
C LYS A 10 -4.78 -8.34 -25.58
N GLN A 11 -4.29 -8.20 -24.36
CA GLN A 11 -3.33 -9.13 -23.75
C GLN A 11 -4.06 -10.15 -22.87
N GLU A 12 -3.47 -11.32 -22.71
CA GLU A 12 -3.99 -12.36 -21.82
C GLU A 12 -3.84 -11.94 -20.34
N THR A 13 -4.73 -12.45 -19.50
CA THR A 13 -4.79 -12.11 -18.08
C THR A 13 -3.49 -12.46 -17.36
N ASP A 14 -2.92 -13.64 -17.65
CA ASP A 14 -1.67 -14.09 -17.01
C ASP A 14 -0.47 -13.21 -17.38
N SER A 15 -0.40 -12.78 -18.65
CA SER A 15 0.61 -11.84 -19.11
C SER A 15 0.49 -10.48 -18.42
N LEU A 16 -0.74 -10.01 -18.19
CA LEU A 16 -0.98 -8.76 -17.46
C LEU A 16 -0.57 -8.87 -15.98
N LEU A 17 -0.88 -9.99 -15.35
CA LEU A 17 -0.49 -10.26 -13.95
C LEU A 17 1.03 -10.36 -13.80
N GLU A 18 1.71 -11.05 -14.70
CA GLU A 18 3.17 -11.14 -14.74
C GLU A 18 3.80 -9.74 -14.92
N ARG A 19 3.26 -8.95 -15.82
CA ARG A 19 3.70 -7.57 -16.07
C ARG A 19 3.53 -6.68 -14.85
N LEU A 20 2.38 -6.77 -14.17
CA LEU A 20 2.12 -6.04 -12.92
C LEU A 20 3.07 -6.48 -11.79
N ALA A 21 3.46 -7.75 -11.80
CA ALA A 21 4.29 -8.36 -10.76
C ALA A 21 5.79 -8.04 -10.92
N THR A 22 6.29 -7.94 -12.16
CA THR A 22 7.73 -7.97 -12.47
C THR A 22 8.28 -6.69 -13.10
N GLN A 23 7.42 -5.85 -13.71
CA GLN A 23 7.86 -4.65 -14.40
C GLN A 23 7.62 -3.38 -13.58
N GLU A 24 8.54 -2.42 -13.67
CA GLU A 24 8.29 -1.06 -13.18
C GLU A 24 7.35 -0.35 -14.16
N LEU A 25 6.11 -0.14 -13.73
CA LEU A 25 5.09 0.55 -14.49
C LEU A 25 4.94 1.99 -13.98
N THR A 26 4.67 2.91 -14.90
CA THR A 26 4.19 4.25 -14.50
C THR A 26 2.85 4.13 -13.78
N ASP A 27 2.50 5.10 -12.95
CA ASP A 27 1.24 5.08 -12.21
C ASP A 27 0.05 5.00 -13.16
N GLU A 28 0.06 5.73 -14.28
CA GLU A 28 -0.99 5.67 -15.29
C GLU A 28 -1.13 4.27 -15.93
N ALA A 29 -0.01 3.61 -16.22
CA ALA A 29 -0.01 2.26 -16.80
C ALA A 29 -0.49 1.23 -15.78
N ARG A 30 -0.11 1.37 -14.52
CA ARG A 30 -0.55 0.51 -13.41
C ARG A 30 -2.05 0.63 -13.17
N ASP A 31 -2.57 1.86 -13.13
CA ASP A 31 -4.00 2.12 -12.96
C ASP A 31 -4.82 1.56 -14.13
N ALA A 32 -4.37 1.77 -15.37
CA ALA A 32 -5.01 1.23 -16.56
C ALA A 32 -5.03 -0.31 -16.56
N LEU A 33 -3.92 -0.94 -16.16
CA LEU A 33 -3.80 -2.39 -16.07
C LEU A 33 -4.71 -2.96 -14.97
N THR A 34 -4.72 -2.32 -13.81
CA THR A 34 -5.61 -2.69 -12.69
C THR A 34 -7.08 -2.55 -13.09
N HIS A 35 -7.43 -1.49 -13.82
CA HIS A 35 -8.78 -1.30 -14.37
C HIS A 35 -9.20 -2.45 -15.28
N VAL A 36 -8.34 -2.84 -16.24
CA VAL A 36 -8.62 -3.93 -17.16
C VAL A 36 -8.79 -5.28 -16.43
N LEU A 37 -7.97 -5.54 -15.40
CA LEU A 37 -8.09 -6.76 -14.60
C LEU A 37 -9.39 -6.77 -13.77
N ASN A 38 -9.81 -5.62 -13.24
CA ASN A 38 -11.09 -5.49 -12.54
C ASN A 38 -12.29 -5.70 -13.49
N GLU A 39 -12.24 -5.16 -14.72
CA GLU A 39 -13.26 -5.42 -15.75
C GLU A 39 -13.40 -6.91 -16.08
N ARG A 40 -12.32 -7.69 -15.95
CA ARG A 40 -12.31 -9.15 -16.12
C ARG A 40 -12.79 -9.92 -14.88
N GLY A 41 -13.31 -9.22 -13.88
CA GLY A 41 -13.88 -9.83 -12.68
C GLY A 41 -12.89 -10.18 -11.58
N ILE A 42 -11.61 -9.76 -11.70
CA ILE A 42 -10.62 -9.95 -10.65
C ILE A 42 -10.82 -8.87 -9.60
N SER A 43 -11.28 -9.25 -8.41
CA SER A 43 -11.43 -8.32 -7.29
C SER A 43 -10.06 -7.78 -6.83
N ARG A 44 -10.07 -6.63 -6.17
CA ARG A 44 -8.85 -5.99 -5.68
C ARG A 44 -8.07 -6.87 -4.68
N GLY A 45 -8.76 -7.65 -3.87
CA GLY A 45 -8.14 -8.63 -2.97
C GLY A 45 -7.46 -9.76 -3.74
N GLN A 46 -8.16 -10.34 -4.71
CA GLN A 46 -7.62 -11.39 -5.60
C GLN A 46 -6.44 -10.89 -6.43
N LEU A 47 -6.48 -9.64 -6.91
CA LEU A 47 -5.42 -9.05 -7.72
C LEU A 47 -4.08 -9.07 -6.99
N VAL A 48 -4.07 -8.77 -5.68
CA VAL A 48 -2.86 -8.79 -4.86
C VAL A 48 -2.29 -10.20 -4.77
N GLU A 49 -3.14 -11.20 -4.53
CA GLU A 49 -2.70 -12.59 -4.41
C GLU A 49 -2.22 -13.14 -5.76
N LEU A 50 -2.97 -12.93 -6.84
CA LEU A 50 -2.59 -13.36 -8.18
C LEU A 50 -1.28 -12.71 -8.67
N THR A 51 -1.08 -11.41 -8.38
CA THR A 51 0.19 -10.72 -8.67
C THR A 51 1.34 -11.34 -7.90
N HIS A 52 1.09 -11.74 -6.68
CA HIS A 52 2.07 -12.40 -5.82
C HIS A 52 2.45 -13.78 -6.34
N GLN A 53 1.46 -14.58 -6.72
CA GLN A 53 1.63 -15.88 -7.35
C GLN A 53 2.42 -15.77 -8.65
N SER A 54 2.04 -14.85 -9.53
CA SER A 54 2.70 -14.60 -10.81
C SER A 54 4.17 -14.19 -10.63
N ARG A 55 4.49 -13.38 -9.60
CA ARG A 55 5.87 -13.03 -9.24
C ARG A 55 6.68 -14.24 -8.80
N LYS A 56 6.09 -15.10 -7.97
CA LYS A 56 6.71 -16.36 -7.52
C LYS A 56 7.03 -17.27 -8.70
N ASP A 57 6.06 -17.46 -9.59
CA ASP A 57 6.23 -18.31 -10.79
C ASP A 57 7.30 -17.76 -11.73
N TYR A 58 7.38 -16.45 -11.90
CA TYR A 58 8.43 -15.79 -12.68
C TYR A 58 9.82 -16.07 -12.09
N TYR A 59 10.00 -15.94 -10.78
CA TYR A 59 11.28 -16.21 -10.14
C TYR A 59 11.67 -17.69 -10.16
N LEU A 60 10.70 -18.59 -10.07
CA LEU A 60 10.95 -20.02 -10.25
C LEU A 60 11.41 -20.34 -11.68
N LYS A 61 10.79 -19.74 -12.71
CA LYS A 61 11.17 -19.91 -14.12
C LYS A 61 12.53 -19.29 -14.45
N THR A 62 12.88 -18.17 -13.85
CA THR A 62 14.14 -17.44 -14.12
C THR A 62 15.31 -17.93 -13.27
N GLY A 63 15.12 -18.89 -12.37
CA GLY A 63 16.16 -19.41 -11.48
C GLY A 63 16.60 -18.44 -10.37
N ALA A 64 15.86 -17.36 -10.15
CA ALA A 64 16.14 -16.39 -9.10
C ALA A 64 15.68 -16.93 -7.72
N THR A 65 16.29 -18.02 -7.27
CA THR A 65 15.88 -18.81 -6.09
C THR A 65 16.16 -18.14 -4.74
N ASN A 66 16.87 -17.00 -4.72
CA ASN A 66 17.28 -16.36 -3.47
C ASN A 66 16.57 -15.04 -3.20
N GLN A 67 15.26 -15.03 -3.42
CA GLN A 67 14.43 -13.85 -3.20
C GLN A 67 13.26 -14.16 -2.25
N CYS A 68 12.79 -13.11 -1.58
CA CYS A 68 11.63 -13.19 -0.69
C CYS A 68 10.36 -13.47 -1.50
N ASP A 69 9.66 -14.54 -1.14
CA ASP A 69 8.41 -14.93 -1.80
C ASP A 69 7.31 -13.87 -1.69
N PHE A 70 7.45 -12.91 -0.78
CA PHE A 70 6.49 -11.82 -0.61
C PHE A 70 6.90 -10.52 -1.33
N CYS A 71 8.07 -9.97 -1.06
CA CYS A 71 8.44 -8.64 -1.55
C CYS A 71 9.44 -8.66 -2.71
N GLY A 72 9.95 -9.84 -3.10
CA GLY A 72 10.90 -10.00 -4.18
C GLY A 72 12.32 -9.50 -3.90
N LYS A 73 12.61 -9.00 -2.69
CA LYS A 73 13.96 -8.55 -2.33
C LYS A 73 14.90 -9.74 -2.14
N SER A 74 16.18 -9.52 -2.43
CA SER A 74 17.23 -10.50 -2.15
C SER A 74 17.26 -10.90 -0.66
N LEU A 75 17.46 -12.19 -0.39
CA LEU A 75 17.46 -12.79 0.95
C LEU A 75 18.86 -12.81 1.60
N LEU A 76 19.72 -11.88 1.26
CA LEU A 76 21.01 -11.73 1.94
C LEU A 76 20.82 -10.91 3.23
N PRO A 77 21.28 -11.39 4.41
CA PRO A 77 22.20 -12.51 4.66
C PRO A 77 21.55 -13.90 4.87
N GLY A 78 20.24 -14.06 4.83
CA GLY A 78 19.57 -15.35 4.94
C GLY A 78 18.06 -15.26 4.99
N PRO A 79 17.31 -16.29 4.55
CA PRO A 79 15.86 -16.31 4.55
C PRO A 79 15.29 -16.62 5.93
N PHE A 80 14.15 -16.01 6.26
CA PHE A 80 13.23 -16.51 7.25
C PHE A 80 12.33 -17.55 6.56
N LEU A 81 12.39 -18.80 7.02
CA LEU A 81 11.61 -19.91 6.45
C LEU A 81 10.33 -20.12 7.25
N ALA A 82 9.18 -20.10 6.60
CA ALA A 82 7.89 -20.44 7.20
C ALA A 82 6.95 -21.00 6.14
N ASP A 83 6.20 -22.03 6.48
CA ASP A 83 5.21 -22.69 5.61
C ASP A 83 5.78 -23.08 4.23
N GLY A 84 7.06 -23.51 4.18
CA GLY A 84 7.76 -23.86 2.94
C GLY A 84 8.11 -22.69 2.01
N GLN A 85 7.93 -21.45 2.46
CA GLN A 85 8.23 -20.21 1.74
C GLN A 85 9.41 -19.47 2.38
N LYS A 86 10.05 -18.61 1.57
CA LYS A 86 11.22 -17.82 1.98
C LYS A 86 10.82 -16.35 2.12
N PHE A 87 11.11 -15.74 3.25
CA PHE A 87 10.81 -14.34 3.53
C PHE A 87 12.05 -13.58 3.98
N CYS A 88 12.11 -12.25 3.77
CA CYS A 88 13.19 -11.42 4.28
C CYS A 88 13.21 -11.41 5.82
N ASN A 89 12.03 -11.40 6.43
CA ASN A 89 11.82 -11.30 7.87
C ASN A 89 10.40 -11.73 8.23
N MET A 90 10.12 -11.73 9.52
CA MET A 90 8.82 -12.06 10.09
C MET A 90 7.70 -11.11 9.59
N ASP A 91 8.01 -9.82 9.34
CA ASP A 91 7.02 -8.86 8.87
C ASP A 91 6.54 -9.20 7.45
N CYS A 92 7.43 -9.65 6.57
CA CYS A 92 7.05 -10.13 5.23
C CYS A 92 6.17 -11.37 5.30
N PHE A 93 6.48 -12.31 6.17
CA PHE A 93 5.65 -13.50 6.42
C PHE A 93 4.26 -13.10 6.92
N HIS A 94 4.19 -12.26 7.95
CA HIS A 94 2.93 -11.80 8.51
C HIS A 94 2.09 -11.04 7.47
N THR A 95 2.70 -10.15 6.73
CA THR A 95 1.99 -9.39 5.70
C THR A 95 1.46 -10.31 4.59
N SER A 96 2.23 -11.34 4.22
CA SER A 96 1.79 -12.36 3.26
C SER A 96 0.53 -13.10 3.75
N ARG A 97 0.57 -13.61 4.98
CA ARG A 97 -0.57 -14.32 5.60
C ARG A 97 -1.81 -13.42 5.71
N LEU A 98 -1.60 -12.16 6.11
CA LEU A 98 -2.68 -11.20 6.22
C LEU A 98 -3.35 -10.93 4.87
N ARG A 99 -2.55 -10.79 3.81
CA ARG A 99 -3.08 -10.59 2.46
C ARG A 99 -3.81 -11.81 1.92
N GLN A 100 -3.31 -13.02 2.19
CA GLN A 100 -4.03 -14.25 1.85
C GLN A 100 -5.42 -14.30 2.53
N ALA A 101 -5.48 -14.04 3.84
CA ALA A 101 -6.75 -13.98 4.55
C ALA A 101 -7.67 -12.85 4.04
N ALA A 102 -7.11 -11.77 3.50
CA ALA A 102 -7.89 -10.66 2.95
C ALA A 102 -8.60 -11.01 1.64
N VAL A 103 -8.22 -12.08 0.94
CA VAL A 103 -8.89 -12.56 -0.28
C VAL A 103 -10.32 -13.04 0.05
N ASP A 104 -10.51 -13.64 1.22
CA ASP A 104 -11.81 -14.15 1.67
C ASP A 104 -12.78 -13.02 2.09
N VAL A 105 -12.28 -11.80 2.26
CA VAL A 105 -13.10 -10.63 2.62
C VAL A 105 -13.71 -10.03 1.35
N THR A 106 -15.02 -10.10 1.22
CA THR A 106 -15.73 -9.54 0.06
C THR A 106 -15.65 -8.01 0.01
N ASP A 107 -15.78 -7.43 -1.18
CA ASP A 107 -15.79 -5.98 -1.37
C ASP A 107 -16.92 -5.30 -0.59
N ALA A 108 -18.07 -5.95 -0.50
CA ALA A 108 -19.22 -5.47 0.28
C ALA A 108 -18.91 -5.38 1.78
N GLN A 109 -18.30 -6.43 2.35
CA GLN A 109 -17.87 -6.45 3.76
C GLN A 109 -16.82 -5.39 4.05
N ALA A 110 -15.81 -5.26 3.17
CA ALA A 110 -14.76 -4.25 3.30
C ALA A 110 -15.34 -2.83 3.25
N LEU A 111 -16.29 -2.56 2.34
CA LEU A 111 -16.94 -1.27 2.19
C LEU A 111 -17.81 -0.92 3.41
N GLU A 112 -18.58 -1.88 3.91
CA GLU A 112 -19.42 -1.70 5.11
C GLU A 112 -18.56 -1.40 6.33
N HIS A 113 -17.48 -2.18 6.52
CA HIS A 113 -16.53 -1.94 7.61
C HIS A 113 -15.84 -0.58 7.47
N ALA A 114 -15.45 -0.17 6.26
CA ALA A 114 -14.86 1.14 6.01
C ALA A 114 -15.84 2.29 6.36
N ARG A 115 -17.13 2.11 6.08
CA ARG A 115 -18.18 3.07 6.50
C ARG A 115 -18.30 3.16 8.01
N SER A 116 -18.29 2.04 8.71
CA SER A 116 -18.30 2.02 10.18
C SER A 116 -17.09 2.71 10.79
N LEU A 117 -15.90 2.48 10.23
CA LEU A 117 -14.67 3.16 10.65
C LEU A 117 -14.76 4.67 10.40
N LYS A 118 -15.31 5.09 9.28
CA LYS A 118 -15.49 6.52 8.95
C LYS A 118 -16.47 7.22 9.90
N ALA A 119 -17.44 6.50 10.45
CA ALA A 119 -18.36 7.01 11.46
C ALA A 119 -17.74 7.04 12.88
N ALA A 120 -16.63 6.35 13.09
CA ALA A 120 -15.94 6.29 14.38
C ALA A 120 -15.24 7.61 14.74
N PRO A 121 -14.94 7.87 16.02
CA PRO A 121 -14.17 9.03 16.43
C PRO A 121 -12.74 8.95 15.89
N CYS A 122 -12.12 10.10 15.63
CA CYS A 122 -10.72 10.17 15.21
C CYS A 122 -9.81 9.64 16.32
N ARG A 123 -8.93 8.68 16.01
CA ARG A 123 -8.01 8.09 16.98
C ARG A 123 -7.00 9.06 17.59
N LYS A 124 -6.67 10.16 16.89
CA LYS A 124 -5.68 11.15 17.37
C LYS A 124 -6.29 12.22 18.27
N CYS A 125 -7.44 12.80 17.88
CA CYS A 125 -8.07 13.88 18.64
C CYS A 125 -9.31 13.44 19.42
N THR A 126 -9.72 12.17 19.29
CA THR A 126 -10.89 11.57 19.97
C THR A 126 -12.23 12.27 19.73
N LEU A 127 -12.24 13.31 18.88
CA LEU A 127 -13.44 14.08 18.59
C LEU A 127 -14.41 13.27 17.70
N PRO A 128 -15.70 13.21 18.05
CA PRO A 128 -16.71 12.53 17.26
C PRO A 128 -17.03 13.28 15.96
N ARG A 129 -17.64 12.58 15.00
CA ARG A 129 -18.16 13.14 13.73
C ARG A 129 -17.12 13.89 12.88
N LYS A 130 -15.86 13.51 12.94
CA LYS A 130 -14.78 14.13 12.14
C LYS A 130 -14.47 13.35 10.87
N ASN A 131 -15.26 12.32 10.54
CA ASN A 131 -15.12 11.49 9.34
C ASN A 131 -13.67 11.15 9.03
N PRO A 132 -12.99 10.36 9.91
CA PRO A 132 -11.61 10.00 9.69
C PRO A 132 -11.45 9.19 8.40
N ASP A 133 -10.31 9.35 7.75
CA ASP A 133 -9.95 8.64 6.53
C ASP A 133 -8.43 8.35 6.54
N ILE A 134 -7.94 7.64 5.54
CA ILE A 134 -6.50 7.41 5.38
C ILE A 134 -5.87 8.64 4.72
N HIS A 135 -4.92 9.25 5.42
CA HIS A 135 -4.13 10.36 4.94
C HIS A 135 -2.65 9.98 4.87
N LYS A 136 -1.96 10.45 3.86
CA LYS A 136 -0.53 10.22 3.63
C LYS A 136 0.26 11.43 4.04
N SER A 137 1.43 11.20 4.62
CA SER A 137 2.43 12.22 4.91
C SER A 137 3.77 11.77 4.37
N HIS A 138 4.44 12.63 3.61
CA HIS A 138 5.66 12.33 2.89
C HIS A 138 6.84 13.01 3.57
N TYR A 139 7.87 12.25 3.87
CA TYR A 139 9.08 12.71 4.55
C TYR A 139 10.30 12.49 3.67
N ILE A 140 11.23 13.42 3.72
CA ILE A 140 12.57 13.27 3.16
C ILE A 140 13.59 13.75 4.18
N SER A 141 14.61 12.96 4.40
CA SER A 141 15.83 13.39 5.05
C SER A 141 17.01 13.13 4.13
N SER A 142 17.90 14.11 4.02
CA SER A 142 19.11 13.98 3.22
C SER A 142 20.32 14.37 4.05
N MET A 143 21.39 13.60 3.88
CA MET A 143 22.74 13.90 4.31
C MET A 143 23.64 13.83 3.09
N VAL A 144 24.82 14.41 3.13
CA VAL A 144 25.73 14.62 2.00
C VAL A 144 25.70 13.51 0.92
N PHE A 145 25.65 12.23 1.31
CA PHE A 145 25.63 11.08 0.41
C PHE A 145 24.36 10.21 0.54
N PHE A 146 23.48 10.54 1.47
CA PHE A 146 22.30 9.72 1.78
C PHE A 146 21.01 10.50 1.58
N VAL A 147 20.05 9.90 0.88
CA VAL A 147 18.67 10.40 0.80
C VAL A 147 17.74 9.27 1.21
N ALA A 148 16.99 9.49 2.28
CA ALA A 148 15.93 8.60 2.73
C ALA A 148 14.58 9.28 2.52
N THR A 149 13.67 8.60 1.84
CA THR A 149 12.28 9.03 1.68
C THR A 149 11.37 8.01 2.35
N SER A 150 10.35 8.49 3.05
CA SER A 150 9.32 7.65 3.64
C SER A 150 7.95 8.25 3.45
N THR A 151 6.94 7.40 3.32
CA THR A 151 5.54 7.79 3.28
C THR A 151 4.82 7.08 4.40
N GLU A 152 4.19 7.85 5.28
CA GLU A 152 3.38 7.32 6.37
C GLU A 152 1.91 7.50 6.05
N SER A 153 1.14 6.40 6.11
CA SER A 153 -0.31 6.41 6.00
C SER A 153 -0.92 6.33 7.39
N ARG A 154 -1.82 7.24 7.72
CA ARG A 154 -2.44 7.31 9.06
C ARG A 154 -3.95 7.46 8.95
N PHE A 155 -4.67 6.68 9.75
CA PHE A 155 -6.11 6.81 9.91
C PHE A 155 -6.44 7.95 10.89
N THR A 156 -6.77 9.12 10.35
CA THR A 156 -7.02 10.34 11.14
C THR A 156 -8.07 11.23 10.48
N CYS A 157 -8.63 12.18 11.23
CA CYS A 157 -9.47 13.21 10.63
C CYS A 157 -8.61 14.25 9.87
N ARG A 158 -9.23 14.97 8.96
CA ARG A 158 -8.57 15.98 8.11
C ARG A 158 -7.77 17.02 8.90
N SER A 159 -8.29 17.51 10.02
CA SER A 159 -7.57 18.50 10.84
C SER A 159 -6.26 17.95 11.40
N CYS A 160 -6.28 16.70 11.90
CA CYS A 160 -5.09 16.01 12.38
C CYS A 160 -4.12 15.67 11.25
N ALA A 161 -4.65 15.29 10.07
CA ALA A 161 -3.85 15.04 8.88
C ALA A 161 -3.14 16.30 8.39
N ASN A 162 -3.84 17.43 8.32
CA ASN A 162 -3.24 18.72 7.94
C ASN A 162 -2.11 19.11 8.89
N SER A 163 -2.31 18.93 10.20
CA SER A 163 -1.23 19.17 11.18
C SER A 163 -0.02 18.25 10.93
N ASN A 164 -0.25 16.97 10.63
CA ASN A 164 0.84 16.04 10.30
C ASN A 164 1.58 16.45 9.01
N ASN A 165 0.84 16.86 7.98
CA ASN A 165 1.43 17.28 6.71
C ASN A 165 2.18 18.61 6.82
N LEU A 166 1.73 19.55 7.67
CA LEU A 166 2.49 20.75 7.98
C LEU A 166 3.81 20.41 8.67
N TRP A 167 3.79 19.49 9.63
CA TRP A 167 5.01 18.98 10.26
C TRP A 167 5.93 18.26 9.25
N ALA A 168 5.37 17.48 8.34
CA ALA A 168 6.13 16.83 7.27
C ALA A 168 6.77 17.87 6.33
N ILE A 169 6.07 18.95 5.97
CA ILE A 169 6.62 20.05 5.17
C ILE A 169 7.77 20.72 5.92
N LEU A 170 7.59 21.05 7.21
CA LEU A 170 8.66 21.64 8.03
C LEU A 170 9.87 20.71 8.12
N TYR A 171 9.65 19.42 8.31
CA TYR A 171 10.71 18.40 8.33
C TYR A 171 11.45 18.35 6.98
N CYS A 172 10.73 18.29 5.86
CA CYS A 172 11.31 18.27 4.51
C CYS A 172 12.11 19.56 4.23
N THR A 173 11.61 20.74 4.64
CA THR A 173 12.29 22.02 4.44
C THR A 173 13.54 22.16 5.28
N THR A 174 13.65 21.48 6.41
CA THR A 174 14.86 21.55 7.26
C THR A 174 15.90 20.49 6.91
N LEU A 175 15.48 19.26 6.60
CA LEU A 175 16.35 18.11 6.42
C LEU A 175 16.49 17.60 4.99
N GLY A 176 15.69 18.13 4.05
CA GLY A 176 15.66 17.64 2.66
C GLY A 176 16.79 18.15 1.77
N TRP A 177 17.46 19.25 2.11
CA TRP A 177 18.34 19.99 1.18
C TRP A 177 19.82 19.61 1.24
N TRP A 178 20.24 18.75 2.14
CA TRP A 178 21.63 18.48 2.46
C TRP A 178 22.37 17.56 1.48
N SER A 179 21.78 17.26 0.31
CA SER A 179 22.42 16.51 -0.77
C SER A 179 21.96 16.99 -2.14
N LEU A 180 22.77 16.77 -3.18
CA LEU A 180 22.39 17.10 -4.56
C LEU A 180 21.07 16.43 -4.97
N LYS A 181 20.89 15.15 -4.65
CA LYS A 181 19.63 14.43 -4.91
C LYS A 181 18.48 15.00 -4.07
N GLY A 182 18.74 15.41 -2.83
CA GLY A 182 17.77 16.04 -1.93
C GLY A 182 17.21 17.34 -2.52
N ILE A 183 18.07 18.18 -3.12
CA ILE A 183 17.65 19.44 -3.74
C ILE A 183 16.56 19.22 -4.81
N PHE A 184 16.67 18.14 -5.59
CA PHE A 184 15.67 17.82 -6.61
C PHE A 184 14.43 17.12 -6.05
N VAL A 185 14.58 16.24 -5.05
CA VAL A 185 13.47 15.42 -4.53
C VAL A 185 12.63 16.18 -3.50
N THR A 186 13.23 17.08 -2.71
CA THR A 186 12.53 17.82 -1.64
C THR A 186 11.33 18.64 -2.15
N PRO A 187 11.41 19.39 -3.27
CA PRO A 187 10.25 20.13 -3.79
C PRO A 187 9.06 19.22 -4.11
N PHE A 188 9.31 18.01 -4.65
CA PHE A 188 8.25 17.05 -4.96
C PHE A 188 7.59 16.51 -3.68
N GLN A 189 8.36 16.25 -2.62
CA GLN A 189 7.81 15.79 -1.35
C GLN A 189 6.99 16.89 -0.66
N ILE A 190 7.44 18.14 -0.73
CA ILE A 190 6.67 19.29 -0.23
C ILE A 190 5.38 19.43 -1.04
N ALA A 191 5.44 19.38 -2.36
CA ALA A 191 4.28 19.47 -3.22
C ALA A 191 3.28 18.32 -2.96
N ALA A 192 3.76 17.10 -2.72
CA ALA A 192 2.93 15.96 -2.33
C ALA A 192 2.18 16.22 -1.01
N ASN A 193 2.87 16.73 0.03
CA ASN A 193 2.23 17.07 1.29
C ASN A 193 1.22 18.24 1.14
N VAL A 194 1.52 19.24 0.31
CA VAL A 194 0.57 20.32 0.01
C VAL A 194 -0.65 19.77 -0.72
N SER A 195 -0.48 18.87 -1.68
CA SER A 195 -1.58 18.24 -2.39
C SER A 195 -2.48 17.42 -1.46
N GLU A 196 -1.90 16.72 -0.48
CA GLU A 196 -2.68 16.01 0.55
C GLU A 196 -3.46 16.98 1.48
N ILE A 197 -2.91 18.15 1.81
CA ILE A 197 -3.63 19.19 2.56
C ILE A 197 -4.82 19.74 1.74
N LEU A 198 -4.63 19.93 0.44
CA LEU A 198 -5.67 20.43 -0.47
C LEU A 198 -6.72 19.36 -0.80
N ARG A 199 -6.35 18.10 -0.72
CA ARG A 199 -7.25 16.96 -0.96
C ARG A 199 -8.43 17.02 0.01
N ARG A 200 -9.64 16.97 -0.56
CA ARG A 200 -10.90 16.92 0.20
C ARG A 200 -11.50 15.53 0.02
N PRO A 201 -11.20 14.56 0.90
CA PRO A 201 -11.88 13.28 0.83
C PRO A 201 -13.39 13.49 1.01
N ASP A 202 -14.17 12.70 0.27
CA ASP A 202 -15.61 12.72 0.39
C ASP A 202 -16.01 12.43 1.85
N SER A 203 -16.90 13.26 2.41
CA SER A 203 -17.38 13.06 3.78
C SER A 203 -18.29 11.84 3.92
N ARG A 204 -18.92 11.38 2.83
CA ARG A 204 -19.90 10.29 2.84
C ARG A 204 -19.28 8.96 2.43
N ASN A 205 -18.45 8.96 1.40
CA ASN A 205 -17.86 7.74 0.87
C ASN A 205 -16.45 7.53 1.43
N PRO A 206 -16.09 6.31 1.86
CA PRO A 206 -14.72 5.99 2.25
C PRO A 206 -13.80 6.04 1.04
N SER A 207 -12.55 6.48 1.26
CA SER A 207 -11.54 6.42 0.22
C SER A 207 -11.19 4.97 -0.14
N PRO A 208 -10.70 4.69 -1.37
CA PRO A 208 -10.24 3.36 -1.72
C PRO A 208 -9.20 2.82 -0.74
N GLU A 209 -8.31 3.68 -0.26
CA GLU A 209 -7.29 3.33 0.73
C GLU A 209 -7.91 2.91 2.07
N LEU A 210 -9.01 3.56 2.49
CA LEU A 210 -9.73 3.17 3.71
C LEU A 210 -10.44 1.82 3.53
N VAL A 211 -10.98 1.54 2.34
CA VAL A 211 -11.60 0.23 2.04
C VAL A 211 -10.55 -0.87 2.06
N ASP A 212 -9.38 -0.65 1.47
CA ASP A 212 -8.29 -1.62 1.50
C ASP A 212 -7.78 -1.85 2.93
N TRP A 213 -7.66 -0.79 3.72
CA TRP A 213 -7.29 -0.91 5.13
C TRP A 213 -8.36 -1.64 5.96
N ALA A 214 -9.63 -1.37 5.71
CA ALA A 214 -10.76 -2.07 6.35
C ALA A 214 -10.75 -3.56 6.02
N ARG A 215 -10.45 -3.93 4.77
CA ARG A 215 -10.28 -5.32 4.35
C ARG A 215 -9.19 -6.03 5.16
N LEU A 216 -8.02 -5.39 5.30
CA LEU A 216 -6.91 -5.94 6.08
C LEU A 216 -7.25 -6.06 7.56
N THR A 217 -8.00 -5.11 8.13
CA THR A 217 -8.42 -5.19 9.54
C THR A 217 -9.42 -6.32 9.81
N LEU A 218 -10.32 -6.61 8.86
CA LEU A 218 -11.22 -7.77 8.94
C LEU A 218 -10.43 -9.08 8.82
N ALA A 219 -9.50 -9.16 7.88
CA ALA A 219 -8.62 -10.32 7.73
C ALA A 219 -7.76 -10.56 8.98
N GLU A 220 -7.23 -9.51 9.60
CA GLU A 220 -6.51 -9.61 10.87
C GLU A 220 -7.39 -10.14 12.00
N ALA A 221 -8.64 -9.66 12.07
CA ALA A 221 -9.59 -10.14 13.06
C ALA A 221 -9.91 -11.62 12.88
N SER A 222 -10.09 -12.09 11.63
CA SER A 222 -10.33 -13.52 11.33
C SER A 222 -9.13 -14.40 11.70
N LEU A 223 -7.90 -13.97 11.41
CA LEU A 223 -6.69 -14.70 11.79
C LEU A 223 -6.52 -14.77 13.32
N LYS A 224 -6.82 -13.69 14.04
CA LYS A 224 -6.82 -13.70 15.52
C LYS A 224 -7.86 -14.65 16.10
N ALA A 225 -9.05 -14.69 15.53
CA ALA A 225 -10.12 -15.60 15.94
C ALA A 225 -9.74 -17.08 15.70
N ALA A 226 -8.99 -17.35 14.62
CA ALA A 226 -8.47 -18.67 14.31
C ALA A 226 -7.25 -19.09 15.14
N GLY A 227 -6.82 -18.30 16.13
CA GLY A 227 -5.70 -18.62 17.01
C GLY A 227 -4.30 -18.46 16.38
N ALA A 228 -4.20 -17.82 15.23
CA ALA A 228 -2.96 -17.68 14.46
C ALA A 228 -2.02 -16.58 14.99
N GLY A 229 -1.88 -16.43 16.31
CA GLY A 229 -0.86 -15.58 16.92
C GLY A 229 -1.21 -14.10 17.10
N LYS A 230 -0.29 -13.33 17.74
CA LYS A 230 -0.42 -11.88 17.93
C LYS A 230 -0.02 -11.15 16.63
N TRP A 231 -1.01 -10.71 15.87
CA TRP A 231 -0.84 -9.89 14.68
C TRP A 231 -1.13 -8.43 15.07
N GLY A 232 -0.31 -7.50 14.63
CA GLY A 232 -0.55 -6.08 14.82
C GLY A 232 -0.32 -5.33 13.52
N LEU A 233 -1.40 -4.81 12.89
CA LEU A 233 -1.26 -3.77 11.86
C LEU A 233 -0.72 -2.50 12.55
N ARG A 234 0.49 -2.08 12.18
CA ARG A 234 0.95 -0.72 12.48
C ARG A 234 0.24 0.22 11.50
N ALA A 235 -0.68 1.01 12.03
CA ALA A 235 -1.33 2.11 11.30
C ALA A 235 -0.43 3.33 11.25
#